data_76cbd830b1740257d7dfa6e79a2d6e23
#
_entry.id   76cbd830b1740257d7dfa6e79a2d6e23
#
_cell.length_a   1.000
_cell.length_b   1.000
_cell.length_c   1.000
_cell.angle_alpha   90.00
_cell.angle_beta   90.00
_cell.angle_gamma   90.00
#
_symmetry.space_group_name_H-M   'P 1'
#
loop_
_entity.id
_entity.type
_entity.pdbx_description
1 polymer ?
#
loop_
_entity_poly.entity_id
_entity_poly.type
_entity_poly.pdbx_seq_one_letter_code
_entity_poly.pdbx_strand_id
1 'polypeptide(L)'
;MYFARALDEGEGWVLGRGFALISGDWLSHLYVHPAALGTGVGHALFEHVKTVRPDGFEFWVFQQNAPARRFYEAHGAVAVELTDGAGNEEKTPDVRYRWAPA
;
A
#
# COMPACT_ATOMS: atom_id res chain seq x y z
N MET A 1 9.88 -8.18 -13.30
CA MET A 1 8.74 -8.75 -14.01
C MET A 1 7.55 -8.84 -13.08
N TYR A 2 6.42 -8.37 -13.52
CA TYR A 2 5.18 -8.41 -12.75
C TYR A 2 4.35 -9.59 -13.19
N PHE A 3 3.72 -10.23 -12.22
CA PHE A 3 2.80 -11.32 -12.45
C PHE A 3 1.42 -10.86 -12.01
N ALA A 4 0.58 -10.47 -12.95
CA ALA A 4 -0.76 -10.00 -12.66
C ALA A 4 -1.71 -11.17 -12.46
N ARG A 5 -2.61 -11.05 -11.48
CA ARG A 5 -3.58 -12.08 -11.17
C ARG A 5 -4.91 -11.44 -10.77
N ALA A 6 -5.99 -11.84 -11.45
CA ALA A 6 -7.32 -11.44 -11.05
C ALA A 6 -7.76 -12.30 -9.86
N LEU A 7 -8.32 -11.64 -8.84
CA LEU A 7 -8.82 -12.28 -7.62
C LEU A 7 -10.30 -11.92 -7.46
N ASP A 8 -11.03 -12.72 -6.68
CA ASP A 8 -12.45 -12.47 -6.41
C ASP A 8 -12.69 -11.08 -5.84
N GLU A 9 -11.77 -10.56 -5.03
CA GLU A 9 -11.91 -9.28 -4.35
C GLU A 9 -11.06 -8.17 -4.95
N GLY A 10 -10.38 -8.42 -6.08
CA GLY A 10 -9.52 -7.41 -6.66
C GLY A 10 -8.43 -8.01 -7.53
N GLU A 11 -7.33 -7.28 -7.65
CA GLU A 11 -6.18 -7.66 -8.46
C GLU A 11 -4.92 -7.70 -7.61
N GLY A 12 -3.99 -8.58 -7.98
CA GLY A 12 -2.73 -8.70 -7.28
C GLY A 12 -1.56 -8.85 -8.23
N TRP A 13 -0.39 -8.41 -7.77
CA TRP A 13 0.86 -8.49 -8.51
C TRP A 13 1.97 -9.00 -7.60
N VAL A 14 2.81 -9.87 -8.14
CA VAL A 14 3.97 -10.40 -7.43
C VAL A 14 5.22 -9.91 -8.17
N LEU A 15 6.19 -9.42 -7.40
CA LEU A 15 7.49 -9.03 -7.92
C LEU A 15 8.56 -9.55 -6.95
N GLY A 16 9.31 -10.59 -7.37
CA GLY A 16 10.31 -11.18 -6.50
C GLY A 16 9.71 -11.63 -5.17
N ARG A 17 10.20 -11.06 -4.06
CA ARG A 17 9.73 -11.38 -2.71
C ARG A 17 8.74 -10.36 -2.16
N GLY A 18 7.97 -9.75 -3.04
CA GLY A 18 6.94 -8.82 -2.63
C GLY A 18 5.67 -9.01 -3.42
N PHE A 19 4.57 -8.49 -2.90
CA PHE A 19 3.30 -8.51 -3.61
C PHE A 19 2.43 -7.33 -3.22
N ALA A 20 1.48 -7.00 -4.09
CA ALA A 20 0.48 -5.97 -3.84
C ALA A 20 -0.89 -6.50 -4.22
N LEU A 21 -1.91 -6.14 -3.45
CA LEU A 21 -3.31 -6.45 -3.73
C LEU A 21 -4.12 -5.16 -3.70
N ILE A 22 -4.93 -4.96 -4.73
CA ILE A 22 -5.83 -3.81 -4.79
C ILE A 22 -7.26 -4.29 -5.07
N SER A 23 -8.23 -3.69 -4.38
CA SER A 23 -9.65 -3.99 -4.53
C SER A 23 -10.37 -2.67 -4.69
N GLY A 24 -10.99 -2.44 -5.86
CA GLY A 24 -11.56 -1.14 -6.18
C GLY A 24 -10.47 -0.08 -6.11
N ASP A 25 -10.68 0.94 -5.29
CA ASP A 25 -9.74 2.02 -5.07
C ASP A 25 -8.93 1.84 -3.77
N TRP A 26 -8.90 0.63 -3.22
CA TRP A 26 -8.20 0.34 -1.97
C TRP A 26 -7.02 -0.58 -2.21
N LEU A 27 -5.83 -0.11 -1.81
CA LEU A 27 -4.64 -0.95 -1.74
C LEU A 27 -4.73 -1.75 -0.44
N SER A 28 -5.16 -3.02 -0.57
CA SER A 28 -5.41 -3.87 0.59
C SER A 28 -4.14 -4.38 1.23
N HIS A 29 -3.13 -4.68 0.40
CA HIS A 29 -1.86 -5.22 0.86
C HIS A 29 -0.73 -4.72 -0.03
N LEU A 30 0.36 -4.33 0.61
CA LEU A 30 1.66 -4.17 -0.03
C LEU A 30 2.67 -4.81 0.91
N TYR A 31 3.22 -5.93 0.51
CA TYR A 31 4.16 -6.69 1.33
C TYR A 31 5.48 -6.86 0.62
N VAL A 32 6.57 -6.66 1.36
CA VAL A 32 7.92 -6.95 0.90
C VAL A 32 8.59 -7.82 1.95
N HIS A 33 9.09 -8.98 1.54
CA HIS A 33 9.80 -9.88 2.44
C HIS A 33 10.98 -9.12 3.08
N PRO A 34 11.23 -9.31 4.39
CA PRO A 34 12.33 -8.56 5.05
C PRO A 34 13.68 -8.69 4.36
N ALA A 35 13.98 -9.83 3.75
CA ALA A 35 15.24 -10.04 3.02
C ALA A 35 15.32 -9.20 1.74
N ALA A 36 14.20 -8.68 1.24
CA ALA A 36 14.14 -7.87 0.02
C ALA A 36 13.99 -6.37 0.32
N LEU A 37 13.96 -5.97 1.60
CA LEU A 37 13.89 -4.56 1.96
C LEU A 37 15.14 -3.83 1.46
N GLY A 38 14.94 -2.63 0.93
CA GLY A 38 16.04 -1.84 0.36
C GLY A 38 16.46 -2.24 -1.04
N THR A 39 15.79 -3.22 -1.67
CA THR A 39 16.11 -3.67 -3.03
C THR A 39 15.30 -2.97 -4.12
N GLY A 40 14.36 -2.10 -3.75
CA GLY A 40 13.49 -1.41 -4.71
C GLY A 40 12.20 -2.17 -5.05
N VAL A 41 11.95 -3.33 -4.45
CA VAL A 41 10.73 -4.10 -4.72
C VAL A 41 9.48 -3.34 -4.29
N GLY A 42 9.49 -2.75 -3.10
CA GLY A 42 8.36 -1.96 -2.60
C GLY A 42 8.10 -0.75 -3.49
N HIS A 43 9.15 -0.05 -3.89
CA HIS A 43 9.05 1.08 -4.80
C HIS A 43 8.41 0.66 -6.13
N ALA A 44 8.91 -0.43 -6.72
CA ALA A 44 8.42 -0.90 -8.01
C ALA A 44 6.95 -1.33 -7.93
N LEU A 45 6.56 -2.03 -6.86
CA LEU A 45 5.17 -2.44 -6.65
C LEU A 45 4.25 -1.23 -6.47
N PHE A 46 4.63 -0.27 -5.64
CA PHE A 46 3.81 0.91 -5.40
C PHE A 46 3.64 1.73 -6.67
N GLU A 47 4.72 1.94 -7.43
CA GLU A 47 4.67 2.64 -8.70
C GLU A 47 3.80 1.90 -9.71
N HIS A 48 3.83 0.58 -9.70
CA HIS A 48 2.95 -0.22 -10.55
C HIS A 48 1.48 0.00 -10.20
N VAL A 49 1.14 0.02 -8.92
CA VAL A 49 -0.25 0.29 -8.48
C VAL A 49 -0.72 1.64 -8.99
N LYS A 50 0.14 2.66 -9.00
CA LYS A 50 -0.19 3.97 -9.57
C LYS A 50 -0.57 3.88 -11.04
N THR A 51 0.08 3.01 -11.80
CA THR A 51 -0.26 2.83 -13.23
C THR A 51 -1.59 2.15 -13.42
N VAL A 52 -1.99 1.28 -12.50
CA VAL A 52 -3.25 0.54 -12.55
C VAL A 52 -4.43 1.38 -12.04
N ARG A 53 -4.17 2.28 -11.10
CA ARG A 53 -5.16 3.22 -10.56
C ARG A 53 -4.66 4.65 -10.71
N PRO A 54 -4.60 5.15 -11.95
CA PRO A 54 -3.99 6.47 -12.20
C PRO A 54 -4.76 7.64 -11.61
N ASP A 55 -6.04 7.44 -11.26
CA ASP A 55 -6.86 8.47 -10.63
C ASP A 55 -6.71 8.50 -9.10
N GLY A 56 -6.00 7.52 -8.55
CA GLY A 56 -5.73 7.48 -7.13
C GLY A 56 -6.29 6.26 -6.42
N PHE A 57 -5.81 6.06 -5.21
CA PHE A 57 -6.26 4.96 -4.35
C PHE A 57 -5.95 5.30 -2.90
N GLU A 58 -6.55 4.55 -1.99
CA GLU A 58 -6.38 4.75 -0.55
C GLU A 58 -5.92 3.46 0.12
N PHE A 59 -5.37 3.60 1.33
CA PHE A 59 -4.90 2.45 2.11
C PHE A 59 -4.70 2.86 3.57
N TRP A 60 -4.66 1.86 4.45
CA TRP A 60 -4.48 2.06 5.88
C TRP A 60 -3.08 1.63 6.32
N VAL A 61 -2.49 2.37 7.25
CA VAL A 61 -1.20 2.07 7.88
C VAL A 61 -1.33 2.34 9.37
N PHE A 62 -0.78 1.47 10.21
CA PHE A 62 -0.75 1.76 11.64
C PHE A 62 0.13 2.98 11.92
N GLN A 63 -0.33 3.86 12.81
CA GLN A 63 0.41 5.08 13.14
C GLN A 63 1.80 4.77 13.68
N GLN A 64 1.94 3.67 14.41
CA GLN A 64 3.22 3.26 14.99
C GLN A 64 4.21 2.71 13.96
N ASN A 65 3.76 2.39 12.75
CA ASN A 65 4.62 1.85 11.72
C ASN A 65 5.35 2.99 10.98
N ALA A 66 6.30 3.61 11.67
CA ALA A 66 7.03 4.76 11.15
C ALA A 66 7.78 4.47 9.83
N PRO A 67 8.44 3.33 9.65
CA PRO A 67 9.09 3.03 8.37
C PRO A 67 8.11 3.00 7.19
N ALA A 68 6.95 2.38 7.38
CA ALA A 68 5.93 2.34 6.33
C ALA A 68 5.41 3.73 6.01
N ARG A 69 5.13 4.53 7.05
CA ARG A 69 4.65 5.89 6.85
C ARG A 69 5.65 6.73 6.05
N ARG A 70 6.93 6.64 6.40
CA ARG A 70 7.99 7.36 5.65
C ARG A 70 8.05 6.91 4.19
N PHE A 71 7.93 5.60 3.96
CA PHE A 71 7.94 5.04 2.61
C PHE A 71 6.79 5.63 1.78
N TYR A 72 5.57 5.54 2.29
CA TYR A 72 4.40 6.01 1.53
C TYR A 72 4.43 7.52 1.30
N GLU A 73 4.83 8.29 2.31
CA GLU A 73 4.91 9.74 2.18
C GLU A 73 5.99 10.14 1.17
N ALA A 74 7.11 9.42 1.14
CA ALA A 74 8.16 9.63 0.14
C ALA A 74 7.67 9.31 -1.28
N HIS A 75 6.65 8.47 -1.42
CA HIS A 75 6.08 8.10 -2.72
C HIS A 75 4.84 8.94 -3.08
N GLY A 76 4.58 10.00 -2.34
CA GLY A 76 3.54 10.96 -2.69
C GLY A 76 2.18 10.74 -2.02
N ALA A 77 2.08 9.76 -1.12
CA ALA A 77 0.83 9.56 -0.37
C ALA A 77 0.70 10.61 0.73
N VAL A 78 -0.53 10.99 1.02
CA VAL A 78 -0.86 12.02 2.03
C VAL A 78 -1.79 11.40 3.06
N ALA A 79 -1.51 11.66 4.35
CA ALA A 79 -2.39 11.26 5.43
C ALA A 79 -3.67 12.11 5.37
N VAL A 80 -4.82 11.46 5.29
CA VAL A 80 -6.10 12.15 5.18
C VAL A 80 -7.01 11.92 6.38
N GLU A 81 -6.72 10.90 7.19
CA GLU A 81 -7.50 10.63 8.39
C GLU A 81 -6.65 9.86 9.40
N LEU A 82 -6.68 10.28 10.66
CA LEU A 82 -6.06 9.55 11.77
C LEU A 82 -7.17 9.03 12.66
N THR A 83 -7.07 7.76 13.09
CA THR A 83 -8.04 7.18 14.01
C THR A 83 -7.35 6.67 15.27
N ASP A 84 -8.14 6.42 16.32
CA ASP A 84 -7.65 5.83 17.56
C ASP A 84 -7.62 4.31 17.51
N GLY A 85 -8.02 3.70 16.37
CA GLY A 85 -8.04 2.27 16.19
C GLY A 85 -9.27 1.56 16.75
N ALA A 86 -10.22 2.29 17.31
CA ALA A 86 -11.40 1.66 17.91
C ALA A 86 -12.23 0.86 16.89
N GLY A 87 -12.17 1.25 15.63
CA GLY A 87 -12.93 0.60 14.57
C GLY A 87 -12.22 -0.53 13.85
N ASN A 88 -10.95 -0.82 14.15
CA ASN A 88 -10.24 -1.92 13.49
C ASN A 88 -10.08 -3.13 14.43
N GLU A 89 -9.78 -4.29 13.84
CA GLU A 89 -9.69 -5.54 14.60
C GLU A 89 -8.56 -5.53 15.61
N GLU A 90 -7.44 -4.89 15.28
CA GLU A 90 -6.26 -4.84 16.12
C GLU A 90 -6.37 -3.84 17.27
N LYS A 91 -7.41 -2.97 17.24
CA LYS A 91 -7.59 -1.89 18.21
C LYS A 91 -6.34 -1.02 18.35
N THR A 92 -5.68 -0.77 17.20
CA THR A 92 -4.43 -0.04 17.13
C THR A 92 -4.63 1.23 16.29
N PRO A 93 -4.19 2.39 16.77
CA PRO A 93 -4.32 3.64 15.99
C PRO A 93 -3.75 3.51 14.59
N ASP A 94 -4.51 3.94 13.60
CA ASP A 94 -4.09 3.87 12.21
C ASP A 94 -4.27 5.19 11.48
N VAL A 95 -3.78 5.24 10.24
CA VAL A 95 -3.82 6.41 9.37
C VAL A 95 -4.36 5.95 8.03
N ARG A 96 -5.34 6.68 7.50
CA ARG A 96 -5.79 6.50 6.13
C ARG A 96 -4.96 7.42 5.25
N TYR A 97 -4.27 6.81 4.30
CA TYR A 97 -3.49 7.52 3.28
C TYR A 97 -4.23 7.54 1.96
N ARG A 98 -3.99 8.60 1.21
CA ARG A 98 -4.43 8.68 -0.18
C ARG A 98 -3.26 9.04 -1.06
N TRP A 99 -3.11 8.31 -2.17
CA TRP A 99 -2.27 8.73 -3.28
C TRP A 99 -3.19 9.17 -4.43
N ALA A 100 -2.89 10.32 -5.03
CA ALA A 100 -3.56 10.80 -6.23
C ALA A 100 -2.52 11.54 -7.08
N PRO A 101 -2.71 11.60 -8.40
CA PRO A 101 -1.80 12.34 -9.27
C PRO A 101 -1.87 13.84 -8.97
N ALA A 102 -0.76 14.52 -9.24
CA ALA A 102 -0.66 15.96 -9.02
C ALA A 102 -1.55 16.73 -10.01
#